data_b96dfb18f6a70f74d77c4d46bac7ba67
#
_entry.id   b96dfb18f6a70f74d77c4d46bac7ba67
#
_cell.length_a   1.000
_cell.length_b   1.000
_cell.length_c   1.000
_cell.angle_alpha   90.00
_cell.angle_beta   90.00
_cell.angle_gamma   90.00
#
_symmetry.space_group_name_H-M   'P 1'
#
loop_
_entity.id
_entity.type
_entity.pdbx_description
1 polymer ?
#
loop_
_entity_poly.entity_id
_entity_poly.type
_entity_poly.pdbx_seq_one_letter_code
_entity_poly.pdbx_strand_id
1 'polypeptide(L)'
;MIKFEKWHGNGNDFFIVNAIDNKIKIKKSFIKKAANRNKGIGFDQLIKIDIPTKDNHDFFIRFFNCDGSEAKICLNGIRCAASYIWNNSFAPRNELSFMTKMGIVHCIPSKSSKVSVAIKKPVQIQDDRLHKIIKNKLDKSYSLLNIGNNHLCIKMRSIDKIDLIKIYDELPVSLRKIAINLSVYKKEGDKIYIRTYENGVGETLSCGSAALCTASIYINNKVRAIEVNSIGGKLNFKKYNNGILINGSTNFIFKGNIND
;
A
#
# COMPACT_ATOMS: atom_id res chain seq x y z
N MET A 1 -21.14 15.94 -12.85
CA MET A 1 -21.32 14.52 -12.46
C MET A 1 -20.00 13.78 -12.67
N ILE A 2 -19.47 13.10 -11.63
CA ILE A 2 -18.19 12.39 -11.67
C ILE A 2 -18.49 10.91 -11.84
N LYS A 3 -17.98 10.30 -12.95
CA LYS A 3 -18.01 8.85 -13.16
C LYS A 3 -16.90 8.21 -12.33
N PHE A 4 -17.18 7.08 -11.69
CA PHE A 4 -16.20 6.38 -10.87
C PHE A 4 -16.37 4.86 -10.93
N GLU A 5 -15.34 4.17 -10.53
CA GLU A 5 -15.38 2.74 -10.21
C GLU A 5 -14.90 2.50 -8.79
N LYS A 6 -15.56 1.56 -8.12
CA LYS A 6 -15.18 1.06 -6.81
C LYS A 6 -14.38 -0.22 -6.96
N TRP A 7 -13.18 -0.22 -6.39
CA TRP A 7 -12.25 -1.34 -6.44
C TRP A 7 -11.69 -1.66 -5.06
N HIS A 8 -11.16 -2.86 -4.87
CA HIS A 8 -10.30 -3.15 -3.72
C HIS A 8 -9.11 -4.05 -4.09
N GLY A 9 -8.02 -3.90 -3.33
CA GLY A 9 -6.88 -4.79 -3.31
C GLY A 9 -6.60 -5.23 -1.88
N ASN A 10 -6.81 -6.52 -1.59
CA ASN A 10 -6.64 -7.07 -0.24
C ASN A 10 -7.47 -6.35 0.85
N GLY A 11 -8.72 -6.00 0.56
CA GLY A 11 -9.62 -5.32 1.50
C GLY A 11 -9.42 -3.81 1.60
N ASN A 12 -8.30 -3.25 1.14
CA ASN A 12 -8.11 -1.81 1.02
C ASN A 12 -8.87 -1.30 -0.20
N ASP A 13 -9.84 -0.42 -0.01
CA ASP A 13 -10.83 -0.06 -1.02
C ASP A 13 -10.67 1.34 -1.59
N PHE A 14 -10.96 1.47 -2.88
CA PHE A 14 -10.63 2.64 -3.69
C PHE A 14 -11.82 3.15 -4.47
N PHE A 15 -11.93 4.48 -4.52
CA PHE A 15 -12.77 5.22 -5.44
C PHE A 15 -11.87 5.71 -6.59
N ILE A 16 -12.01 5.09 -7.78
CA ILE A 16 -11.17 5.42 -8.94
C ILE A 16 -11.90 6.37 -9.87
N VAL A 17 -11.25 7.48 -10.21
CA VAL A 17 -11.74 8.50 -11.14
C VAL A 17 -10.79 8.64 -12.31
N ASN A 18 -11.35 8.56 -13.52
CA ASN A 18 -10.64 8.89 -14.75
C ASN A 18 -10.68 10.41 -15.00
N ALA A 19 -9.53 11.03 -15.06
CA ALA A 19 -9.34 12.43 -15.43
C ALA A 19 -8.53 12.59 -16.72
N ILE A 20 -8.40 11.52 -17.53
CA ILE A 20 -7.71 11.52 -18.83
C ILE A 20 -8.48 12.38 -19.81
N ASP A 21 -9.79 12.10 -19.97
CA ASP A 21 -10.65 12.77 -20.96
C ASP A 21 -11.13 14.14 -20.51
N ASN A 22 -11.22 14.38 -19.21
CA ASN A 22 -11.70 15.62 -18.63
C ASN A 22 -10.86 16.03 -17.41
N LYS A 23 -10.38 17.28 -17.40
CA LYS A 23 -9.66 17.85 -16.25
C LYS A 23 -10.59 17.98 -15.03
N ILE A 24 -10.77 16.89 -14.30
CA ILE A 24 -11.59 16.88 -13.10
C ILE A 24 -10.79 17.48 -11.94
N LYS A 25 -11.30 18.61 -11.41
CA LYS A 25 -10.79 19.21 -10.17
C LYS A 25 -11.56 18.59 -8.99
N ILE A 26 -10.88 17.77 -8.21
CA ILE A 26 -11.46 17.13 -7.03
C ILE A 26 -11.14 17.98 -5.80
N LYS A 27 -12.17 18.49 -5.13
CA LYS A 27 -12.04 19.29 -3.90
C LYS A 27 -11.88 18.37 -2.68
N LYS A 28 -11.16 18.83 -1.66
CA LYS A 28 -11.04 18.10 -0.38
C LYS A 28 -12.39 17.84 0.28
N SER A 29 -13.32 18.81 0.19
CA SER A 29 -14.68 18.68 0.71
C SER A 29 -15.44 17.53 0.06
N PHE A 30 -15.34 17.40 -1.28
CA PHE A 30 -15.92 16.29 -2.02
C PHE A 30 -15.35 14.94 -1.55
N ILE A 31 -14.01 14.84 -1.43
CA ILE A 31 -13.37 13.59 -0.97
C ILE A 31 -13.90 13.18 0.40
N LYS A 32 -13.94 14.11 1.38
CA LYS A 32 -14.46 13.84 2.72
C LYS A 32 -15.92 13.38 2.72
N LYS A 33 -16.77 14.02 1.91
CA LYS A 33 -18.18 13.64 1.76
C LYS A 33 -18.33 12.28 1.13
N ALA A 34 -17.65 12.03 0.02
CA ALA A 34 -17.72 10.77 -0.73
C ALA A 34 -17.12 9.59 0.04
N ALA A 35 -16.04 9.82 0.83
CA ALA A 35 -15.38 8.79 1.63
C ALA A 35 -16.20 8.33 2.85
N ASN A 36 -17.21 9.09 3.28
CA ASN A 36 -18.03 8.71 4.42
C ASN A 36 -18.78 7.40 4.13
N ARG A 37 -18.55 6.37 4.95
CA ARG A 37 -19.12 5.03 4.72
C ARG A 37 -20.62 4.92 4.97
N ASN A 38 -21.19 5.88 5.73
CA ASN A 38 -22.62 5.88 6.06
C ASN A 38 -23.44 6.85 5.20
N LYS A 39 -22.80 7.92 4.69
CA LYS A 39 -23.50 9.01 3.97
C LYS A 39 -22.93 9.29 2.57
N GLY A 40 -21.89 8.55 2.15
CA GLY A 40 -21.23 8.65 0.86
C GLY A 40 -21.04 7.28 0.23
N ILE A 41 -20.05 7.15 -0.65
CA ILE A 41 -19.66 5.89 -1.29
C ILE A 41 -18.87 5.02 -0.30
N GLY A 42 -18.11 5.65 0.60
CA GLY A 42 -17.19 4.98 1.50
C GLY A 42 -15.97 4.40 0.78
N PHE A 43 -14.78 4.78 1.17
CA PHE A 43 -13.51 4.24 0.66
C PHE A 43 -12.36 4.66 1.58
N ASP A 44 -11.25 3.92 1.49
CA ASP A 44 -10.01 4.28 2.18
C ASP A 44 -9.26 5.39 1.45
N GLN A 45 -9.20 5.31 0.11
CA GLN A 45 -8.53 6.31 -0.72
C GLN A 45 -9.26 6.54 -2.05
N LEU A 46 -9.15 7.77 -2.55
CA LEU A 46 -9.50 8.11 -3.92
C LEU A 46 -8.24 8.01 -4.79
N ILE A 47 -8.37 7.36 -5.94
CA ILE A 47 -7.35 7.29 -6.99
C ILE A 47 -7.79 8.17 -8.15
N LYS A 48 -6.99 9.16 -8.49
CA LYS A 48 -7.17 9.97 -9.69
C LYS A 48 -6.16 9.55 -10.73
N ILE A 49 -6.64 9.20 -11.93
CA ILE A 49 -5.83 8.82 -13.08
C ILE A 49 -5.81 10.00 -14.04
N ASP A 50 -4.63 10.59 -14.21
CA ASP A 50 -4.39 11.72 -15.11
C ASP A 50 -3.53 11.29 -16.31
N ILE A 51 -3.55 12.11 -17.38
CA ILE A 51 -2.63 11.99 -18.50
C ILE A 51 -1.18 12.12 -18.02
N PRO A 52 -0.21 11.54 -18.76
CA PRO A 52 1.20 11.70 -18.43
C PRO A 52 1.62 13.16 -18.45
N THR A 53 2.53 13.50 -17.55
CA THR A 53 3.12 14.87 -17.47
C THR A 53 4.42 14.99 -18.25
N LYS A 54 5.00 13.85 -18.66
CA LYS A 54 6.23 13.70 -19.45
C LYS A 54 6.16 12.41 -20.26
N ASP A 55 7.00 12.27 -21.26
CA ASP A 55 7.02 11.09 -22.17
C ASP A 55 7.61 9.82 -21.56
N ASN A 56 8.09 9.87 -20.32
CA ASN A 56 8.77 8.77 -19.65
C ASN A 56 7.83 7.90 -18.78
N HIS A 57 6.53 8.09 -18.85
CA HIS A 57 5.50 7.29 -18.16
C HIS A 57 4.17 7.36 -18.89
N ASP A 58 3.33 6.31 -18.71
CA ASP A 58 2.06 6.18 -19.43
C ASP A 58 0.92 6.98 -18.77
N PHE A 59 0.91 7.04 -17.43
CA PHE A 59 -0.13 7.74 -16.67
C PHE A 59 0.45 8.41 -15.42
N PHE A 60 -0.22 9.47 -14.95
CA PHE A 60 0.05 10.08 -13.65
C PHE A 60 -1.03 9.67 -12.65
N ILE A 61 -0.63 8.96 -11.60
CA ILE A 61 -1.55 8.42 -10.59
C ILE A 61 -1.40 9.18 -9.27
N ARG A 62 -2.52 9.70 -8.78
CA ARG A 62 -2.58 10.44 -7.53
C ARG A 62 -3.51 9.74 -6.54
N PHE A 63 -3.07 9.69 -5.29
CA PHE A 63 -3.80 9.06 -4.19
C PHE A 63 -4.22 10.11 -3.19
N PHE A 64 -5.49 10.09 -2.77
CA PHE A 64 -6.01 10.98 -1.75
C PHE A 64 -6.64 10.17 -0.63
N ASN A 65 -6.23 10.42 0.61
CA ASN A 65 -6.82 9.83 1.79
C ASN A 65 -8.26 10.35 1.99
N CYS A 66 -9.05 9.68 2.82
CA CYS A 66 -10.43 10.06 3.12
C CYS A 66 -10.58 11.47 3.75
N ASP A 67 -9.51 12.02 4.34
CA ASP A 67 -9.44 13.40 4.83
C ASP A 67 -9.11 14.44 3.73
N GLY A 68 -8.90 14.00 2.50
CA GLY A 68 -8.51 14.82 1.36
C GLY A 68 -7.03 15.20 1.31
N SER A 69 -6.18 14.68 2.19
CA SER A 69 -4.73 14.79 2.07
C SER A 69 -4.21 13.88 0.96
N GLU A 70 -3.15 14.31 0.28
CA GLU A 70 -2.58 13.53 -0.81
C GLU A 70 -1.44 12.62 -0.31
N ALA A 71 -1.60 11.32 -0.48
CA ALA A 71 -0.59 10.31 -0.17
C ALA A 71 0.47 10.20 -1.28
N LYS A 72 1.68 9.77 -0.91
CA LYS A 72 2.78 9.62 -1.88
C LYS A 72 2.54 8.46 -2.84
N ILE A 73 2.09 7.33 -2.33
CA ILE A 73 1.81 6.09 -3.06
C ILE A 73 0.94 5.16 -2.21
N CYS A 74 0.19 4.29 -2.88
CA CYS A 74 -0.47 3.14 -2.27
C CYS A 74 -0.26 1.90 -3.16
N LEU A 75 0.47 0.90 -2.68
CA LEU A 75 0.80 -0.29 -3.48
C LEU A 75 -0.42 -1.14 -3.84
N ASN A 76 -1.44 -1.18 -2.97
CA ASN A 76 -2.72 -1.80 -3.27
C ASN A 76 -3.46 -1.01 -4.36
N GLY A 77 -3.48 0.33 -4.23
CA GLY A 77 -4.11 1.23 -5.19
C GLY A 77 -3.44 1.24 -6.56
N ILE A 78 -2.10 1.14 -6.63
CA ILE A 78 -1.36 1.03 -7.90
C ILE A 78 -1.84 -0.20 -8.69
N ARG A 79 -2.03 -1.35 -8.03
CA ARG A 79 -2.55 -2.55 -8.70
C ARG A 79 -3.97 -2.35 -9.21
N CYS A 80 -4.83 -1.72 -8.42
CA CYS A 80 -6.21 -1.42 -8.82
C CYS A 80 -6.26 -0.42 -9.98
N ALA A 81 -5.40 0.61 -9.98
CA ALA A 81 -5.29 1.57 -11.08
C ALA A 81 -4.87 0.89 -12.39
N ALA A 82 -3.89 -0.02 -12.35
CA ALA A 82 -3.47 -0.79 -13.53
C ALA A 82 -4.60 -1.66 -14.07
N SER A 83 -5.30 -2.39 -13.19
CA SER A 83 -6.45 -3.20 -13.60
C SER A 83 -7.59 -2.35 -14.18
N TYR A 84 -7.86 -1.19 -13.58
CA TYR A 84 -8.84 -0.25 -14.09
C TYR A 84 -8.50 0.19 -15.52
N ILE A 85 -7.25 0.60 -15.77
CA ILE A 85 -6.77 1.06 -17.08
C ILE A 85 -6.93 -0.03 -18.15
N TRP A 86 -6.49 -1.26 -17.83
CA TRP A 86 -6.62 -2.38 -18.77
C TRP A 86 -8.08 -2.81 -19.02
N ASN A 87 -8.90 -2.86 -17.96
CA ASN A 87 -10.28 -3.30 -18.08
C ASN A 87 -11.17 -2.30 -18.84
N ASN A 88 -10.81 -1.02 -18.82
CA ASN A 88 -11.48 0.04 -19.57
C ASN A 88 -10.81 0.36 -20.90
N SER A 89 -9.82 -0.45 -21.33
CA SER A 89 -9.14 -0.33 -22.63
C SER A 89 -8.46 1.04 -22.85
N PHE A 90 -8.02 1.72 -21.77
CA PHE A 90 -7.24 2.96 -21.88
C PHE A 90 -5.81 2.71 -22.34
N ALA A 91 -5.31 1.48 -22.18
CA ALA A 91 -4.05 1.01 -22.72
C ALA A 91 -4.12 -0.49 -22.99
N PRO A 92 -3.28 -1.02 -23.92
CA PRO A 92 -3.11 -2.45 -24.11
C PRO A 92 -2.70 -3.16 -22.80
N ARG A 93 -3.07 -4.46 -22.66
CA ARG A 93 -2.72 -5.25 -21.48
C ARG A 93 -1.24 -5.68 -21.50
N ASN A 94 -0.37 -4.69 -21.49
CA ASN A 94 1.09 -4.80 -21.40
C ASN A 94 1.61 -4.12 -20.14
N GLU A 95 2.92 -4.07 -19.96
CA GLU A 95 3.53 -3.30 -18.89
C GLU A 95 3.10 -1.83 -18.97
N LEU A 96 2.78 -1.24 -17.82
CA LEU A 96 2.46 0.19 -17.66
C LEU A 96 3.44 0.83 -16.69
N SER A 97 3.84 2.04 -17.00
CA SER A 97 4.63 2.91 -16.14
C SER A 97 3.78 4.04 -15.57
N PHE A 98 3.74 4.17 -14.25
CA PHE A 98 2.98 5.18 -13.55
C PHE A 98 3.90 6.17 -12.83
N MET A 99 3.76 7.44 -13.13
CA MET A 99 4.31 8.49 -12.28
C MET A 99 3.45 8.62 -11.03
N THR A 100 4.08 8.70 -9.88
CA THR A 100 3.48 8.96 -8.56
C THR A 100 4.29 10.03 -7.84
N LYS A 101 3.81 10.55 -6.71
CA LYS A 101 4.64 11.43 -5.85
C LYS A 101 5.94 10.78 -5.34
N MET A 102 6.02 9.45 -5.35
CA MET A 102 7.21 8.70 -4.94
C MET A 102 8.16 8.40 -6.12
N GLY A 103 7.77 8.75 -7.34
CA GLY A 103 8.49 8.44 -8.57
C GLY A 103 7.75 7.42 -9.44
N ILE A 104 8.46 6.92 -10.46
CA ILE A 104 7.92 5.97 -11.43
C ILE A 104 7.85 4.57 -10.83
N VAL A 105 6.72 3.90 -11.04
CA VAL A 105 6.50 2.48 -10.71
C VAL A 105 6.01 1.74 -11.95
N HIS A 106 6.40 0.49 -12.09
CA HIS A 106 6.05 -0.37 -13.22
C HIS A 106 5.03 -1.43 -12.79
N CYS A 107 3.96 -1.54 -13.56
CA CYS A 107 2.89 -2.51 -13.37
C CYS A 107 2.89 -3.51 -14.50
N ILE A 108 3.01 -4.79 -14.16
CA ILE A 108 3.09 -5.90 -15.12
C ILE A 108 1.81 -6.74 -14.98
N PRO A 109 1.06 -6.96 -16.06
CA PRO A 109 -0.11 -7.84 -16.00
C PRO A 109 0.30 -9.27 -15.63
N SER A 110 -0.49 -9.90 -14.78
CA SER A 110 -0.27 -11.28 -14.36
C SER A 110 -1.53 -12.13 -14.68
N LYS A 111 -1.44 -13.44 -14.49
CA LYS A 111 -2.57 -14.34 -14.71
C LYS A 111 -3.70 -14.04 -13.71
N SER A 112 -4.96 -14.24 -14.13
CA SER A 112 -6.15 -14.23 -13.26
C SER A 112 -6.30 -12.99 -12.39
N SER A 113 -6.64 -11.83 -12.96
CA SER A 113 -6.91 -10.55 -12.25
C SER A 113 -5.84 -10.15 -11.21
N LYS A 114 -4.62 -10.68 -11.33
CA LYS A 114 -3.49 -10.28 -10.51
C LYS A 114 -2.62 -9.27 -11.25
N VAL A 115 -2.03 -8.38 -10.50
CA VAL A 115 -1.09 -7.36 -10.98
C VAL A 115 0.21 -7.47 -10.23
N SER A 116 1.32 -7.43 -10.95
CA SER A 116 2.65 -7.34 -10.37
C SER A 116 3.14 -5.90 -10.43
N VAL A 117 3.73 -5.41 -9.33
CA VAL A 117 4.33 -4.08 -9.24
C VAL A 117 5.80 -4.23 -8.91
N ALA A 118 6.67 -3.68 -9.76
CA ALA A 118 8.10 -3.63 -9.50
C ALA A 118 8.43 -2.40 -8.67
N ILE A 119 9.09 -2.60 -7.53
CA ILE A 119 9.44 -1.54 -6.59
C ILE A 119 10.85 -1.74 -6.02
N LYS A 120 11.49 -0.64 -5.65
CA LYS A 120 12.79 -0.68 -4.96
C LYS A 120 12.67 -1.41 -3.62
N LYS A 121 13.75 -2.07 -3.21
CA LYS A 121 13.83 -2.71 -1.89
C LYS A 121 13.75 -1.65 -0.79
N PRO A 122 13.01 -1.89 0.31
CA PRO A 122 13.05 -1.03 1.49
C PRO A 122 14.47 -0.90 2.04
N VAL A 123 14.79 0.25 2.59
CA VAL A 123 16.10 0.51 3.22
C VAL A 123 15.99 0.45 4.74
N GLN A 124 17.04 -0.04 5.38
CA GLN A 124 17.17 0.02 6.85
C GLN A 124 17.33 1.48 7.29
N ILE A 125 16.60 1.87 8.33
CA ILE A 125 16.81 3.16 9.00
C ILE A 125 18.01 2.98 9.94
N GLN A 126 19.11 3.63 9.61
CA GLN A 126 20.34 3.63 10.41
C GLN A 126 20.32 4.82 11.38
N ASP A 127 19.62 4.68 12.50
CA ASP A 127 19.57 5.66 13.58
C ASP A 127 19.86 4.95 14.90
N ASP A 128 21.08 5.07 15.37
CA ASP A 128 21.56 4.38 16.58
C ASP A 128 20.75 4.75 17.82
N ARG A 129 20.26 5.99 17.90
CA ARG A 129 19.42 6.44 19.05
C ARG A 129 18.09 5.70 19.04
N LEU A 130 17.42 5.61 17.86
CA LEU A 130 16.17 4.85 17.74
C LEU A 130 16.39 3.37 18.02
N HIS A 131 17.47 2.77 17.50
CA HIS A 131 17.80 1.38 17.76
C HIS A 131 18.06 1.11 19.25
N LYS A 132 18.78 1.99 19.95
CA LYS A 132 19.01 1.89 21.40
C LYS A 132 17.68 1.95 22.18
N ILE A 133 16.82 2.89 21.83
CA ILE A 133 15.50 3.07 22.46
C ILE A 133 14.63 1.82 22.25
N ILE A 134 14.60 1.27 21.03
CA ILE A 134 13.81 0.07 20.71
C ILE A 134 14.34 -1.14 21.50
N LYS A 135 15.66 -1.37 21.48
CA LYS A 135 16.29 -2.49 22.22
C LYS A 135 15.99 -2.45 23.71
N ASN A 136 16.01 -1.27 24.33
CA ASN A 136 15.70 -1.12 25.76
C ASN A 136 14.21 -1.42 26.08
N LYS A 137 13.32 -1.30 25.12
CA LYS A 137 11.88 -1.47 25.32
C LYS A 137 11.38 -2.84 24.87
N LEU A 138 12.01 -3.42 23.86
CA LEU A 138 11.56 -4.66 23.19
C LEU A 138 12.64 -5.73 23.30
N ASP A 139 12.35 -6.77 24.07
CA ASP A 139 13.16 -8.02 24.11
C ASP A 139 12.73 -8.94 22.95
N LYS A 140 12.77 -8.43 21.72
CA LYS A 140 12.32 -9.16 20.51
C LYS A 140 13.11 -8.75 19.29
N SER A 141 13.21 -9.66 18.32
CA SER A 141 13.79 -9.36 17.01
C SER A 141 12.92 -8.38 16.26
N TYR A 142 13.51 -7.29 15.79
CA TYR A 142 12.83 -6.25 15.01
C TYR A 142 13.65 -5.79 13.81
N SER A 143 12.98 -5.13 12.89
CA SER A 143 13.59 -4.38 11.78
C SER A 143 12.91 -3.02 11.64
N LEU A 144 13.72 -1.98 11.46
CA LEU A 144 13.27 -0.61 11.27
C LEU A 144 13.58 -0.21 9.83
N LEU A 145 12.53 -0.06 9.00
CA LEU A 145 12.62 0.03 7.54
C LEU A 145 11.90 1.27 6.99
N ASN A 146 12.38 1.78 5.87
CA ASN A 146 11.74 2.87 5.13
C ASN A 146 11.52 2.49 3.67
N ILE A 147 10.31 2.80 3.17
CA ILE A 147 9.90 2.68 1.77
C ILE A 147 9.05 3.91 1.38
N GLY A 148 9.49 5.09 1.78
CA GLY A 148 8.74 6.33 1.66
C GLY A 148 7.94 6.68 2.91
N ASN A 149 7.59 5.69 3.72
CA ASN A 149 7.09 5.78 5.09
C ASN A 149 7.88 4.80 6.00
N ASN A 150 7.83 5.04 7.30
CA ASN A 150 8.62 4.29 8.28
C ASN A 150 7.84 3.08 8.81
N HIS A 151 8.52 1.95 8.96
CA HIS A 151 7.96 0.70 9.44
C HIS A 151 8.83 0.07 10.52
N LEU A 152 8.23 -0.24 11.66
CA LEU A 152 8.78 -1.10 12.69
C LEU A 152 8.15 -2.49 12.58
N CYS A 153 8.93 -3.48 12.16
CA CYS A 153 8.49 -4.85 11.98
C CYS A 153 9.04 -5.72 13.12
N ILE A 154 8.17 -6.23 13.99
CA ILE A 154 8.54 -7.03 15.17
C ILE A 154 8.18 -8.50 14.91
N LYS A 155 9.20 -9.37 15.00
CA LYS A 155 9.00 -10.81 14.88
C LYS A 155 8.46 -11.39 16.19
N MET A 156 7.41 -12.19 16.11
CA MET A 156 6.77 -12.84 17.25
C MET A 156 6.56 -14.34 17.00
N ARG A 157 6.35 -15.12 18.07
CA ARG A 157 5.99 -16.55 17.97
C ARG A 157 4.54 -16.72 17.56
N SER A 158 3.64 -15.88 18.06
CA SER A 158 2.22 -15.82 17.70
C SER A 158 1.77 -14.38 17.57
N ILE A 159 0.79 -14.09 16.71
CA ILE A 159 0.25 -12.75 16.48
C ILE A 159 -1.26 -12.65 16.70
N ASP A 160 -1.94 -13.79 16.98
CA ASP A 160 -3.41 -13.86 16.92
C ASP A 160 -4.10 -13.09 18.06
N LYS A 161 -3.54 -13.15 19.27
CA LYS A 161 -4.11 -12.51 20.49
C LYS A 161 -3.39 -11.24 20.91
N ILE A 162 -2.69 -10.58 19.97
CA ILE A 162 -1.93 -9.38 20.27
C ILE A 162 -2.82 -8.15 20.17
N ASP A 163 -2.80 -7.30 21.18
CA ASP A 163 -3.38 -5.96 21.15
C ASP A 163 -2.36 -5.00 20.53
N LEU A 164 -2.53 -4.72 19.23
CA LEU A 164 -1.66 -3.82 18.47
C LEU A 164 -1.81 -2.37 18.90
N ILE A 165 -2.99 -1.96 19.33
CA ILE A 165 -3.25 -0.59 19.83
C ILE A 165 -2.40 -0.37 21.06
N LYS A 166 -2.47 -1.28 22.03
CA LYS A 166 -1.67 -1.21 23.26
C LYS A 166 -0.17 -1.15 22.97
N ILE A 167 0.33 -2.03 22.09
CA ILE A 167 1.77 -2.02 21.73
C ILE A 167 2.15 -0.69 21.07
N TYR A 168 1.29 -0.16 20.17
CA TYR A 168 1.57 1.12 19.50
C TYR A 168 1.59 2.30 20.48
N ASP A 169 0.64 2.35 21.42
CA ASP A 169 0.54 3.41 22.43
C ASP A 169 1.72 3.37 23.43
N GLU A 170 2.24 2.18 23.71
CA GLU A 170 3.43 1.96 24.53
C GLU A 170 4.75 2.24 23.80
N LEU A 171 4.73 2.48 22.47
CA LEU A 171 5.94 2.84 21.74
C LEU A 171 6.51 4.17 22.24
N PRO A 172 7.85 4.29 22.31
CA PRO A 172 8.52 5.53 22.64
C PRO A 172 8.03 6.70 21.78
N VAL A 173 7.87 7.87 22.40
CA VAL A 173 7.39 9.08 21.72
C VAL A 173 8.23 9.44 20.48
N SER A 174 9.54 9.16 20.50
CA SER A 174 10.45 9.37 19.37
C SER A 174 10.04 8.56 18.11
N LEU A 175 9.57 7.33 18.31
CA LEU A 175 9.06 6.50 17.19
C LEU A 175 7.73 7.01 16.67
N ARG A 176 6.82 7.42 17.55
CA ARG A 176 5.52 8.00 17.14
C ARG A 176 5.71 9.33 16.39
N LYS A 177 6.67 10.16 16.81
CA LYS A 177 7.01 11.44 16.13
C LYS A 177 7.48 11.26 14.69
N ILE A 178 8.09 10.14 14.33
CA ILE A 178 8.49 9.85 12.93
C ILE A 178 7.40 9.14 12.13
N ALA A 179 6.14 9.17 12.61
CA ALA A 179 4.99 8.54 11.97
C ALA A 179 5.23 7.07 11.62
N ILE A 180 5.66 6.27 12.61
CA ILE A 180 5.98 4.87 12.43
C ILE A 180 4.72 4.02 12.23
N ASN A 181 4.72 3.13 11.24
CA ASN A 181 3.76 2.05 11.12
C ASN A 181 4.31 0.83 11.86
N LEU A 182 3.51 0.24 12.74
CA LEU A 182 3.90 -0.93 13.54
C LEU A 182 3.35 -2.20 12.90
N SER A 183 4.21 -3.18 12.69
CA SER A 183 3.79 -4.52 12.27
C SER A 183 4.30 -5.58 13.23
N VAL A 184 3.43 -6.52 13.58
CA VAL A 184 3.83 -7.77 14.22
C VAL A 184 3.67 -8.91 13.22
N TYR A 185 4.63 -9.83 13.18
CA TYR A 185 4.58 -10.92 12.23
C TYR A 185 5.17 -12.22 12.78
N LYS A 186 4.67 -13.35 12.29
CA LYS A 186 5.28 -14.67 12.44
C LYS A 186 5.70 -15.20 11.06
N LYS A 187 6.77 -15.98 11.00
CA LYS A 187 7.27 -16.60 9.76
C LYS A 187 7.26 -18.11 9.90
N GLU A 188 6.65 -18.79 8.94
CA GLU A 188 6.55 -20.24 8.83
C GLU A 188 6.98 -20.65 7.40
N GLY A 189 8.12 -21.28 7.27
CA GLY A 189 8.69 -21.63 5.96
C GLY A 189 8.87 -20.37 5.08
N ASP A 190 8.24 -20.36 3.91
CA ASP A 190 8.20 -19.25 2.95
C ASP A 190 6.99 -18.31 3.13
N LYS A 191 6.20 -18.53 4.18
CA LYS A 191 5.03 -17.73 4.50
C LYS A 191 5.28 -16.81 5.70
N ILE A 192 4.73 -15.61 5.62
CA ILE A 192 4.68 -14.64 6.70
C ILE A 192 3.21 -14.33 6.97
N TYR A 193 2.83 -14.32 8.24
CA TYR A 193 1.53 -13.84 8.72
C TYR A 193 1.77 -12.51 9.43
N ILE A 194 1.04 -11.47 9.05
CA ILE A 194 1.27 -10.10 9.51
C ILE A 194 -0.01 -9.42 9.94
N ARG A 195 0.08 -8.61 11.00
CA ARG A 195 -0.91 -7.62 11.39
C ARG A 195 -0.21 -6.26 11.49
N THR A 196 -0.87 -5.20 11.03
CA THR A 196 -0.27 -3.85 10.94
C THR A 196 -1.18 -2.80 11.52
N TYR A 197 -0.62 -1.98 12.41
CA TYR A 197 -1.20 -0.71 12.86
C TYR A 197 -0.56 0.42 12.04
N GLU A 198 -1.35 1.12 11.25
CA GLU A 198 -0.90 2.24 10.44
C GLU A 198 -1.06 3.55 11.21
N ASN A 199 -0.02 4.38 11.23
CA ASN A 199 -0.02 5.66 11.92
C ASN A 199 -1.17 6.56 11.44
N GLY A 200 -1.99 7.03 12.38
CA GLY A 200 -3.15 7.89 12.11
C GLY A 200 -4.39 7.17 11.53
N VAL A 201 -4.32 5.84 11.34
CA VAL A 201 -5.45 5.04 10.81
C VAL A 201 -5.89 3.96 11.81
N GLY A 202 -4.93 3.28 12.46
CA GLY A 202 -5.21 2.14 13.32
C GLY A 202 -4.82 0.81 12.68
N GLU A 203 -5.36 -0.29 13.21
CA GLU A 203 -5.15 -1.61 12.62
C GLU A 203 -5.93 -1.75 11.31
N THR A 204 -5.22 -2.08 10.22
CA THR A 204 -5.79 -2.21 8.88
C THR A 204 -5.80 -3.65 8.40
N LEU A 205 -6.72 -3.96 7.48
CA LEU A 205 -6.84 -5.30 6.91
C LEU A 205 -5.59 -5.71 6.12
N SER A 206 -4.93 -4.75 5.45
CA SER A 206 -3.73 -5.01 4.66
C SER A 206 -2.96 -3.73 4.35
N CYS A 207 -1.71 -3.67 4.78
CA CYS A 207 -0.76 -2.62 4.41
C CYS A 207 0.29 -3.17 3.45
N GLY A 208 0.25 -2.74 2.17
CA GLY A 208 1.16 -3.24 1.14
C GLY A 208 2.63 -2.89 1.41
N SER A 209 2.92 -1.71 1.97
CA SER A 209 4.28 -1.29 2.33
C SER A 209 4.81 -2.05 3.55
N ALA A 210 3.96 -2.34 4.54
CA ALA A 210 4.32 -3.17 5.69
C ALA A 210 4.65 -4.61 5.28
N ALA A 211 3.81 -5.20 4.42
CA ALA A 211 4.05 -6.52 3.85
C ALA A 211 5.35 -6.56 3.04
N LEU A 212 5.63 -5.52 2.23
CA LEU A 212 6.88 -5.40 1.47
C LEU A 212 8.09 -5.30 2.41
N CYS A 213 8.03 -4.44 3.43
CA CYS A 213 9.09 -4.30 4.43
C CYS A 213 9.39 -5.64 5.08
N THR A 214 8.36 -6.35 5.55
CA THR A 214 8.52 -7.63 6.24
C THR A 214 9.05 -8.72 5.30
N ALA A 215 8.55 -8.81 4.05
CA ALA A 215 9.07 -9.75 3.06
C ALA A 215 10.54 -9.48 2.72
N SER A 216 10.91 -8.20 2.62
CA SER A 216 12.27 -7.77 2.22
C SER A 216 13.36 -8.20 3.19
N ILE A 217 13.00 -8.45 4.47
CA ILE A 217 13.93 -8.95 5.50
C ILE A 217 14.48 -10.33 5.10
N TYR A 218 13.68 -11.13 4.42
CA TYR A 218 14.01 -12.53 4.09
C TYR A 218 14.39 -12.74 2.62
N ILE A 219 13.94 -11.86 1.71
CA ILE A 219 14.26 -12.00 0.29
C ILE A 219 15.73 -11.68 0.03
N ASN A 220 16.46 -12.68 -0.47
CA ASN A 220 17.88 -12.64 -0.82
C ASN A 220 18.19 -13.59 -1.98
N ASN A 221 19.45 -13.98 -2.18
CA ASN A 221 19.84 -14.90 -3.26
C ASN A 221 19.35 -16.33 -3.04
N LYS A 222 19.18 -16.76 -1.78
CA LYS A 222 18.72 -18.11 -1.42
C LYS A 222 17.19 -18.18 -1.36
N VAL A 223 16.56 -17.19 -0.70
CA VAL A 223 15.10 -17.08 -0.58
C VAL A 223 14.60 -16.10 -1.63
N ARG A 224 14.12 -16.62 -2.75
CA ARG A 224 13.69 -15.80 -3.91
C ARG A 224 12.25 -15.32 -3.85
N ALA A 225 11.40 -15.98 -3.07
CA ALA A 225 9.97 -15.65 -2.97
C ALA A 225 9.47 -15.82 -1.54
N ILE A 226 8.52 -14.96 -1.15
CA ILE A 226 7.82 -14.99 0.13
C ILE A 226 6.34 -14.67 -0.12
N GLU A 227 5.46 -15.45 0.49
CA GLU A 227 4.03 -15.12 0.60
C GLU A 227 3.77 -14.40 1.91
N VAL A 228 3.11 -13.26 1.87
CA VAL A 228 2.67 -12.51 3.07
C VAL A 228 1.16 -12.58 3.16
N ASN A 229 0.65 -13.10 4.28
CA ASN A 229 -0.75 -13.25 4.60
C ASN A 229 -1.14 -12.21 5.65
N SER A 230 -2.05 -11.31 5.30
CA SER A 230 -2.70 -10.35 6.18
C SER A 230 -4.19 -10.70 6.33
N ILE A 231 -4.90 -10.02 7.22
CA ILE A 231 -6.36 -10.23 7.41
C ILE A 231 -7.11 -10.02 6.08
N GLY A 232 -6.70 -9.01 5.30
CA GLY A 232 -7.35 -8.66 4.03
C GLY A 232 -6.96 -9.53 2.83
N GLY A 233 -5.99 -10.46 2.98
CA GLY A 233 -5.60 -11.36 1.90
C GLY A 233 -4.10 -11.56 1.75
N LYS A 234 -3.71 -12.11 0.59
CA LYS A 234 -2.35 -12.57 0.30
C LYS A 234 -1.64 -11.67 -0.70
N LEU A 235 -0.36 -11.43 -0.45
CA LEU A 235 0.57 -10.81 -1.40
C LEU A 235 1.77 -11.74 -1.60
N ASN A 236 2.22 -11.88 -2.84
CA ASN A 236 3.41 -12.64 -3.18
C ASN A 236 4.54 -11.69 -3.54
N PHE A 237 5.69 -11.88 -2.92
CA PHE A 237 6.88 -11.08 -3.13
C PHE A 237 7.97 -11.94 -3.75
N LYS A 238 8.60 -11.44 -4.82
CA LYS A 238 9.71 -12.12 -5.48
C LYS A 238 10.88 -11.17 -5.67
N LYS A 239 12.10 -11.69 -5.57
CA LYS A 239 13.27 -10.94 -6.00
C LYS A 239 13.15 -10.59 -7.48
N TYR A 240 13.37 -9.34 -7.83
CA TYR A 240 13.26 -8.84 -9.20
C TYR A 240 14.33 -7.77 -9.45
N ASN A 241 15.29 -8.07 -10.29
CA ASN A 241 16.45 -7.21 -10.52
C ASN A 241 17.07 -6.73 -9.19
N ASN A 242 17.21 -5.41 -9.02
CA ASN A 242 17.69 -4.77 -7.79
C ASN A 242 16.54 -4.43 -6.79
N GLY A 243 15.33 -4.92 -7.05
CA GLY A 243 14.13 -4.64 -6.26
C GLY A 243 13.34 -5.89 -5.90
N ILE A 244 12.06 -5.68 -5.69
CA ILE A 244 11.08 -6.72 -5.36
C ILE A 244 9.85 -6.54 -6.25
N LEU A 245 9.36 -7.63 -6.80
CA LEU A 245 8.09 -7.72 -7.50
C LEU A 245 7.01 -8.11 -6.51
N ILE A 246 6.00 -7.26 -6.38
CA ILE A 246 4.81 -7.49 -5.52
C ILE A 246 3.69 -7.96 -6.43
N ASN A 247 3.13 -9.14 -6.18
CA ASN A 247 1.99 -9.67 -6.91
C ASN A 247 0.79 -9.84 -5.99
N GLY A 248 -0.36 -9.33 -6.38
CA GLY A 248 -1.61 -9.44 -5.62
C GLY A 248 -2.85 -9.26 -6.49
N SER A 249 -3.99 -9.70 -5.97
CA SER A 249 -5.29 -9.57 -6.62
C SER A 249 -5.80 -8.13 -6.60
N THR A 250 -6.67 -7.85 -7.56
CA THR A 250 -7.49 -6.64 -7.65
C THR A 250 -8.92 -7.05 -7.97
N ASN A 251 -9.89 -6.40 -7.37
CA ASN A 251 -11.27 -6.76 -7.53
C ASN A 251 -12.11 -5.50 -7.82
N PHE A 252 -12.82 -5.53 -8.93
CA PHE A 252 -13.87 -4.58 -9.25
C PHE A 252 -15.10 -4.88 -8.37
N ILE A 253 -15.76 -3.85 -7.84
CA ILE A 253 -16.95 -3.99 -7.01
C ILE A 253 -18.17 -3.47 -7.78
N PHE A 254 -18.18 -2.19 -8.09
CA PHE A 254 -19.24 -1.54 -8.87
C PHE A 254 -18.74 -0.23 -9.50
N LYS A 255 -19.54 0.31 -10.40
CA LYS A 255 -19.35 1.63 -11.00
C LYS A 255 -20.58 2.48 -10.82
N GLY A 256 -20.41 3.79 -10.86
CA GLY A 256 -21.50 4.74 -10.68
C GLY A 256 -21.15 6.15 -11.06
N ASN A 257 -22.11 7.05 -10.79
CA ASN A 257 -21.96 8.48 -10.97
C ASN A 257 -22.32 9.18 -9.67
N ILE A 258 -21.61 10.25 -9.33
CA ILE A 258 -21.89 11.08 -8.16
C ILE A 258 -21.80 12.56 -8.53
N ASN A 259 -22.65 13.38 -7.92
CA ASN A 259 -22.57 14.84 -8.05
C ASN A 259 -21.48 15.40 -7.15
N ASP A 260 -20.74 16.42 -7.65
CA ASP A 260 -19.73 17.16 -6.87
C ASP A 260 -20.41 17.99 -5.74
#